data_49d38ee6dc8984068217b083d5a57d7f
#
_entry.id   49d38ee6dc8984068217b083d5a57d7f
#
_cell.length_a   1.000
_cell.length_b   1.000
_cell.length_c   1.000
_cell.angle_alpha   90.00
_cell.angle_beta   90.00
_cell.angle_gamma   90.00
#
_symmetry.space_group_name_H-M   'P 1'
#
loop_
_entity.id
_entity.type
_entity.pdbx_description
1 polymer ?
#
loop_
_entity_poly.entity_id
_entity_poly.type
_entity_poly.pdbx_seq_one_letter_code
_entity_poly.pdbx_strand_id
1 'polypeptide(L)'
;MKFIGIILLLLTSIFLIACSANQASNKINNSELENLASKYGGVYVFNEKFEKEITTKEKIRREAELAIVNASKTDAEMRKNLKGFDKKYPRILSNGKPYYTINTYQKAVNLSKTYIDRVIDYIGQENYYKFTPDINVWSFYIDDNNNIVPIELTVTYNYKVKKYGLFGDEGRGFSLSKGEIHTARGGNKFILNNNKFEKVK
;
A
#
# COMPACT_ATOMS: atom_id res chain seq x y z
N MET A 1 -7.48 -24.21 53.44
CA MET A 1 -6.40 -23.73 52.53
C MET A 1 -6.19 -24.58 51.31
N LYS A 2 -6.30 -25.90 51.32
CA LYS A 2 -6.11 -26.76 50.13
C LYS A 2 -7.13 -26.51 48.99
N PHE A 3 -8.41 -26.21 49.31
CA PHE A 3 -9.45 -25.89 48.30
C PHE A 3 -9.22 -24.60 47.55
N ILE A 4 -8.69 -23.56 48.21
CA ILE A 4 -8.41 -22.27 47.56
C ILE A 4 -7.30 -22.42 46.55
N GLY A 5 -6.25 -23.20 46.81
CA GLY A 5 -5.19 -23.50 45.89
C GLY A 5 -5.65 -24.22 44.61
N ILE A 6 -6.58 -25.16 44.76
CA ILE A 6 -7.15 -25.90 43.61
C ILE A 6 -8.00 -24.98 42.73
N ILE A 7 -8.80 -24.11 43.32
CA ILE A 7 -9.61 -23.13 42.58
C ILE A 7 -8.74 -22.14 41.84
N LEU A 8 -7.66 -21.66 42.49
CA LEU A 8 -6.72 -20.73 41.83
C LEU A 8 -6.00 -21.40 40.67
N LEU A 9 -5.64 -22.67 40.78
CA LEU A 9 -4.95 -23.42 39.74
C LEU A 9 -5.91 -23.75 38.57
N LEU A 10 -7.18 -24.00 38.81
CA LEU A 10 -8.19 -24.12 37.76
C LEU A 10 -8.47 -22.83 37.05
N LEU A 11 -8.54 -21.68 37.74
CA LEU A 11 -8.71 -20.37 37.12
C LEU A 11 -7.50 -20.01 36.25
N THR A 12 -6.28 -20.25 36.69
CA THR A 12 -5.09 -19.96 35.89
C THR A 12 -4.99 -20.84 34.65
N SER A 13 -5.42 -22.12 34.72
CA SER A 13 -5.44 -23.01 33.55
C SER A 13 -6.45 -22.58 32.49
N ILE A 14 -7.64 -22.08 32.90
CA ILE A 14 -8.65 -21.55 31.98
C ILE A 14 -8.12 -20.27 31.27
N PHE A 15 -7.44 -19.38 32.00
CA PHE A 15 -6.81 -18.20 31.40
C PHE A 15 -5.73 -18.55 30.38
N LEU A 16 -4.90 -19.55 30.64
CA LEU A 16 -3.84 -19.97 29.71
C LEU A 16 -4.41 -20.59 28.43
N ILE A 17 -5.50 -21.36 28.52
CA ILE A 17 -6.17 -21.96 27.37
C ILE A 17 -6.85 -20.87 26.49
N ALA A 18 -7.50 -19.89 27.11
CA ALA A 18 -8.15 -18.79 26.39
C ALA A 18 -7.12 -17.90 25.64
N CYS A 19 -5.97 -17.65 26.24
CA CYS A 19 -4.88 -16.89 25.58
C CYS A 19 -4.26 -17.64 24.40
N SER A 20 -4.05 -18.96 24.53
CA SER A 20 -3.46 -19.76 23.44
C SER A 20 -4.40 -19.95 22.26
N ALA A 21 -5.70 -20.14 22.50
CA ALA A 21 -6.70 -20.26 21.44
C ALA A 21 -6.83 -18.96 20.62
N ASN A 22 -6.78 -17.79 21.29
CA ASN A 22 -6.85 -16.50 20.62
C ASN A 22 -5.58 -16.20 19.77
N GLN A 23 -4.41 -16.62 20.24
CA GLN A 23 -3.16 -16.51 19.47
C GLN A 23 -3.15 -17.43 18.25
N ALA A 24 -3.67 -18.66 18.36
CA ALA A 24 -3.75 -19.59 17.25
C ALA A 24 -4.70 -19.11 16.16
N SER A 25 -5.89 -18.60 16.51
CA SER A 25 -6.86 -18.04 15.57
C SER A 25 -6.30 -16.84 14.81
N ASN A 26 -5.63 -15.90 15.50
CA ASN A 26 -5.01 -14.75 14.86
C ASN A 26 -3.87 -15.15 13.92
N LYS A 27 -3.08 -16.17 14.25
CA LYS A 27 -1.98 -16.67 13.42
C LYS A 27 -2.51 -17.33 12.13
N ILE A 28 -3.59 -18.07 12.19
CA ILE A 28 -4.25 -18.70 11.02
C ILE A 28 -4.79 -17.63 10.09
N ASN A 29 -5.53 -16.64 10.60
CA ASN A 29 -6.07 -15.54 9.81
C ASN A 29 -4.99 -14.70 9.13
N ASN A 30 -3.87 -14.44 9.81
CA ASN A 30 -2.76 -13.70 9.23
C ASN A 30 -2.07 -14.50 8.11
N SER A 31 -1.90 -15.81 8.29
CA SER A 31 -1.32 -16.70 7.27
C SER A 31 -2.18 -16.76 6.00
N GLU A 32 -3.51 -16.83 6.14
CA GLU A 32 -4.43 -16.80 5.01
C GLU A 32 -4.40 -15.46 4.28
N LEU A 33 -4.37 -14.36 5.01
CA LEU A 33 -4.26 -13.02 4.45
C LEU A 33 -2.91 -12.83 3.72
N GLU A 34 -1.81 -13.30 4.28
CA GLU A 34 -0.49 -13.27 3.63
C GLU A 34 -0.48 -14.11 2.34
N ASN A 35 -1.18 -15.24 2.33
CA ASN A 35 -1.34 -16.06 1.12
C ASN A 35 -2.14 -15.31 0.03
N LEU A 36 -3.25 -14.65 0.39
CA LEU A 36 -4.00 -13.81 -0.54
C LEU A 36 -3.15 -12.63 -1.04
N ALA A 37 -2.40 -11.97 -0.16
CA ALA A 37 -1.48 -10.91 -0.54
C ALA A 37 -0.40 -11.41 -1.51
N SER A 38 0.18 -12.58 -1.27
CA SER A 38 1.15 -13.21 -2.18
C SER A 38 0.56 -13.52 -3.56
N LYS A 39 -0.73 -13.88 -3.62
CA LYS A 39 -1.40 -14.24 -4.85
C LYS A 39 -1.92 -13.02 -5.63
N TYR A 40 -2.52 -12.06 -4.94
CA TYR A 40 -3.27 -10.95 -5.53
C TYR A 40 -2.72 -9.56 -5.19
N GLY A 41 -1.90 -9.43 -4.16
CA GLY A 41 -1.27 -8.16 -3.79
C GLY A 41 -0.21 -7.74 -4.80
N GLY A 42 -0.16 -6.43 -5.13
CA GLY A 42 0.82 -5.91 -6.06
C GLY A 42 0.30 -4.73 -6.88
N VAL A 43 0.86 -4.54 -8.07
CA VAL A 43 0.55 -3.44 -8.98
C VAL A 43 -0.33 -3.94 -10.12
N TYR A 44 -1.44 -3.25 -10.35
CA TYR A 44 -2.40 -3.49 -11.42
C TYR A 44 -2.27 -2.39 -12.47
N VAL A 45 -1.72 -2.72 -13.63
CA VAL A 45 -1.42 -1.79 -14.72
C VAL A 45 -2.55 -1.80 -15.73
N PHE A 46 -3.25 -0.67 -15.86
CA PHE A 46 -4.35 -0.48 -16.83
C PHE A 46 -3.84 -0.08 -18.20
N ASN A 47 -2.67 0.57 -18.26
CA ASN A 47 -2.04 0.98 -19.51
C ASN A 47 -0.52 0.79 -19.44
N GLU A 48 -0.04 -0.33 -19.99
CA GLU A 48 1.38 -0.71 -19.97
C GLU A 48 2.28 0.30 -20.70
N LYS A 49 1.78 0.89 -21.80
CA LYS A 49 2.54 1.89 -22.56
C LYS A 49 2.82 3.12 -21.69
N PHE A 50 1.81 3.63 -21.02
CA PHE A 50 1.95 4.81 -20.18
C PHE A 50 2.74 4.51 -18.90
N GLU A 51 2.61 3.32 -18.33
CA GLU A 51 3.42 2.88 -17.19
C GLU A 51 4.92 2.89 -17.53
N LYS A 52 5.30 2.29 -18.65
CA LYS A 52 6.69 2.29 -19.13
C LYS A 52 7.20 3.70 -19.42
N GLU A 53 6.34 4.54 -20.00
CA GLU A 53 6.65 5.94 -20.28
C GLU A 53 6.91 6.73 -18.99
N ILE A 54 6.03 6.59 -17.99
CA ILE A 54 6.18 7.23 -16.67
C ILE A 54 7.45 6.76 -15.99
N THR A 55 7.68 5.45 -15.94
CA THR A 55 8.88 4.86 -15.31
C THR A 55 10.16 5.44 -15.92
N THR A 56 10.21 5.56 -17.24
CA THR A 56 11.36 6.13 -17.94
C THR A 56 11.53 7.63 -17.63
N LYS A 57 10.44 8.41 -17.67
CA LYS A 57 10.47 9.84 -17.39
C LYS A 57 10.84 10.13 -15.94
N GLU A 58 10.26 9.44 -14.97
CA GLU A 58 10.58 9.64 -13.56
C GLU A 58 12.03 9.20 -13.24
N LYS A 59 12.56 8.18 -13.92
CA LYS A 59 13.99 7.82 -13.82
C LYS A 59 14.89 8.97 -14.28
N ILE A 60 14.63 9.51 -15.47
CA ILE A 60 15.41 10.65 -16.02
C ILE A 60 15.30 11.88 -15.10
N ARG A 61 14.10 12.19 -14.62
CA ARG A 61 13.86 13.27 -13.67
C ARG A 61 14.68 13.11 -12.40
N ARG A 62 14.60 11.91 -11.80
CA ARG A 62 15.32 11.58 -10.57
C ARG A 62 16.83 11.70 -10.72
N GLU A 63 17.39 11.19 -11.83
CA GLU A 63 18.82 11.28 -12.12
C GLU A 63 19.25 12.76 -12.29
N ALA A 64 18.46 13.56 -13.01
CA ALA A 64 18.72 14.98 -13.20
C ALA A 64 18.61 15.78 -11.89
N GLU A 65 17.62 15.48 -11.05
CA GLU A 65 17.44 16.12 -9.75
C GLU A 65 18.60 15.78 -8.80
N LEU A 66 19.00 14.51 -8.74
CA LEU A 66 20.15 14.07 -7.94
C LEU A 66 21.47 14.73 -8.40
N ALA A 67 21.66 14.88 -9.69
CA ALA A 67 22.84 15.58 -10.23
C ALA A 67 22.89 17.04 -9.76
N ILE A 68 21.75 17.75 -9.75
CA ILE A 68 21.66 19.12 -9.24
C ILE A 68 21.93 19.16 -7.72
N VAL A 69 21.32 18.27 -6.95
CA VAL A 69 21.50 18.20 -5.50
C VAL A 69 22.96 17.96 -5.15
N ASN A 70 23.60 16.98 -5.80
CA ASN A 70 25.00 16.61 -5.53
C ASN A 70 26.02 17.70 -5.97
N ALA A 71 25.68 18.51 -6.98
CA ALA A 71 26.52 19.60 -7.44
C ALA A 71 26.37 20.88 -6.60
N SER A 72 25.30 21.00 -5.81
CA SER A 72 25.01 22.20 -5.02
C SER A 72 25.74 22.13 -3.67
N LYS A 73 26.45 23.23 -3.33
CA LYS A 73 27.21 23.33 -2.07
C LYS A 73 26.36 23.76 -0.86
N THR A 74 25.23 24.39 -1.13
CA THR A 74 24.32 24.90 -0.10
C THR A 74 22.87 24.69 -0.50
N ASP A 75 21.95 24.68 0.48
CA ASP A 75 20.50 24.60 0.24
C ASP A 75 19.99 25.77 -0.62
N ALA A 76 20.55 26.95 -0.47
CA ALA A 76 20.17 28.12 -1.26
C ALA A 76 20.56 27.95 -2.74
N GLU A 77 21.74 27.41 -3.01
CA GLU A 77 22.20 27.08 -4.36
C GLU A 77 21.35 25.97 -4.97
N MET A 78 21.07 24.91 -4.23
CA MET A 78 20.21 23.82 -4.65
C MET A 78 18.82 24.32 -5.07
N ARG A 79 18.16 25.12 -4.23
CA ARG A 79 16.84 25.72 -4.55
C ARG A 79 16.88 26.59 -5.80
N LYS A 80 17.97 27.36 -5.98
CA LYS A 80 18.20 28.20 -7.19
C LYS A 80 18.32 27.32 -8.44
N ASN A 81 19.11 26.23 -8.36
CA ASN A 81 19.38 25.34 -9.48
C ASN A 81 18.16 24.46 -9.85
N LEU A 82 17.28 24.16 -8.88
CA LEU A 82 16.01 23.45 -9.11
C LEU A 82 14.90 24.35 -9.67
N LYS A 83 15.11 25.68 -9.72
CA LYS A 83 14.11 26.60 -10.27
C LYS A 83 13.87 26.31 -11.76
N GLY A 84 12.60 26.01 -12.10
CA GLY A 84 12.21 25.67 -13.47
C GLY A 84 12.45 24.20 -13.85
N PHE A 85 12.81 23.35 -12.90
CA PHE A 85 13.01 21.92 -13.13
C PHE A 85 11.83 21.24 -13.80
N ASP A 86 10.59 21.51 -13.34
CA ASP A 86 9.37 20.93 -13.92
C ASP A 86 9.09 21.41 -15.35
N LYS A 87 9.56 22.60 -15.73
CA LYS A 87 9.48 23.05 -17.12
C LYS A 87 10.47 22.32 -18.02
N LYS A 88 11.66 22.01 -17.50
CA LYS A 88 12.71 21.28 -18.24
C LYS A 88 12.36 19.79 -18.36
N TYR A 89 11.76 19.22 -17.35
CA TYR A 89 11.36 17.81 -17.27
C TYR A 89 9.86 17.67 -16.97
N PRO A 90 8.99 17.99 -17.95
CA PRO A 90 7.54 18.00 -17.72
C PRO A 90 6.98 16.59 -17.55
N ARG A 91 6.00 16.47 -16.65
CA ARG A 91 5.21 15.24 -16.45
C ARG A 91 4.06 15.18 -17.45
N ILE A 92 4.35 14.96 -18.71
CA ILE A 92 3.37 14.89 -19.80
C ILE A 92 3.54 13.57 -20.54
N LEU A 93 2.43 12.85 -20.75
CA LEU A 93 2.37 11.61 -21.52
C LEU A 93 2.43 11.87 -23.03
N SER A 94 2.68 10.81 -23.80
CA SER A 94 2.68 10.84 -25.28
C SER A 94 1.34 11.23 -25.89
N ASN A 95 0.23 11.17 -25.13
CA ASN A 95 -1.09 11.68 -25.53
C ASN A 95 -1.29 13.18 -25.23
N GLY A 96 -0.25 13.89 -24.77
CA GLY A 96 -0.31 15.30 -24.40
C GLY A 96 -0.92 15.61 -23.03
N LYS A 97 -1.39 14.61 -22.28
CA LYS A 97 -2.00 14.81 -20.95
C LYS A 97 -0.94 14.80 -19.85
N PRO A 98 -1.06 15.67 -18.85
CA PRO A 98 -0.22 15.59 -17.67
C PRO A 98 -0.57 14.34 -16.85
N TYR A 99 0.46 13.64 -16.36
CA TYR A 99 0.28 12.54 -15.43
C TYR A 99 0.65 12.96 -14.01
N TYR A 100 0.04 12.26 -13.07
CA TYR A 100 0.22 12.48 -11.64
C TYR A 100 0.51 11.13 -10.96
N THR A 101 1.26 11.22 -9.88
CA THR A 101 1.39 10.13 -8.90
C THR A 101 0.67 10.56 -7.63
N ILE A 102 0.39 9.61 -6.74
CA ILE A 102 -0.22 9.92 -5.44
C ILE A 102 0.58 10.97 -4.66
N ASN A 103 1.90 11.03 -4.84
CA ASN A 103 2.78 11.98 -4.15
C ASN A 103 2.81 13.37 -4.80
N THR A 104 2.38 13.51 -6.06
CA THR A 104 2.43 14.77 -6.81
C THR A 104 1.09 15.45 -6.95
N TYR A 105 0.00 14.77 -6.61
CA TYR A 105 -1.35 15.30 -6.69
C TYR A 105 -1.90 15.65 -5.31
N GLN A 106 -2.22 16.93 -5.12
CA GLN A 106 -2.61 17.47 -3.80
C GLN A 106 -4.11 17.41 -3.52
N LYS A 107 -4.93 17.06 -4.52
CA LYS A 107 -6.38 16.97 -4.36
C LYS A 107 -6.80 15.54 -4.06
N ALA A 108 -8.02 15.37 -3.53
CA ALA A 108 -8.60 14.05 -3.37
C ALA A 108 -8.77 13.35 -4.72
N VAL A 109 -8.35 12.09 -4.79
CA VAL A 109 -8.50 11.25 -5.99
C VAL A 109 -9.81 10.50 -5.86
N ASN A 110 -10.78 10.85 -6.71
CA ASN A 110 -12.07 10.15 -6.79
C ASN A 110 -12.04 9.20 -8.00
N LEU A 111 -11.71 7.94 -7.74
CA LEU A 111 -11.63 6.91 -8.77
C LEU A 111 -13.02 6.35 -9.10
N SER A 112 -13.33 6.19 -10.39
CA SER A 112 -14.56 5.52 -10.81
C SER A 112 -14.58 4.07 -10.32
N LYS A 113 -15.73 3.65 -9.79
CA LYS A 113 -15.98 2.29 -9.32
C LYS A 113 -15.65 1.22 -10.36
N THR A 114 -15.85 1.50 -11.64
CA THR A 114 -15.56 0.58 -12.76
C THR A 114 -14.13 0.05 -12.74
N TYR A 115 -13.15 0.86 -12.35
CA TYR A 115 -11.75 0.42 -12.27
C TYR A 115 -11.51 -0.49 -11.06
N ILE A 116 -12.16 -0.19 -9.94
CA ILE A 116 -12.09 -1.00 -8.73
C ILE A 116 -12.75 -2.36 -8.97
N ASP A 117 -13.93 -2.37 -9.60
CA ASP A 117 -14.69 -3.59 -9.90
C ASP A 117 -13.85 -4.56 -10.76
N ARG A 118 -13.08 -4.06 -11.74
CA ARG A 118 -12.18 -4.91 -12.54
C ARG A 118 -11.10 -5.61 -11.69
N VAL A 119 -10.58 -4.93 -10.69
CA VAL A 119 -9.61 -5.53 -9.76
C VAL A 119 -10.31 -6.57 -8.88
N ILE A 120 -11.52 -6.26 -8.40
CA ILE A 120 -12.34 -7.19 -7.60
C ILE A 120 -12.69 -8.44 -8.40
N ASP A 121 -13.06 -8.29 -9.67
CA ASP A 121 -13.37 -9.43 -10.56
C ASP A 121 -12.16 -10.36 -10.74
N TYR A 122 -10.95 -9.79 -10.81
CA TYR A 122 -9.73 -10.57 -10.90
C TYR A 122 -9.38 -11.30 -9.60
N ILE A 123 -9.54 -10.65 -8.45
CA ILE A 123 -9.34 -11.25 -7.12
C ILE A 123 -10.39 -12.32 -6.84
N GLY A 124 -11.60 -12.11 -7.37
CA GLY A 124 -12.79 -12.89 -7.07
C GLY A 124 -13.50 -12.35 -5.83
N GLN A 125 -14.83 -12.23 -5.92
CA GLN A 125 -15.66 -11.61 -4.86
C GLN A 125 -15.51 -12.30 -3.50
N GLU A 126 -15.44 -13.62 -3.48
CA GLU A 126 -15.25 -14.39 -2.24
C GLU A 126 -13.94 -14.00 -1.53
N ASN A 127 -12.82 -13.98 -2.25
CA ASN A 127 -11.52 -13.59 -1.71
C ASN A 127 -11.49 -12.11 -1.27
N TYR A 128 -12.14 -11.24 -2.06
CA TYR A 128 -12.23 -9.82 -1.76
C TYR A 128 -12.99 -9.55 -0.46
N TYR A 129 -14.16 -10.16 -0.27
CA TYR A 129 -14.96 -9.95 0.95
C TYR A 129 -14.41 -10.68 2.18
N LYS A 130 -13.65 -11.76 1.99
CA LYS A 130 -13.00 -12.47 3.09
C LYS A 130 -11.94 -11.63 3.77
N PHE A 131 -11.11 -10.95 2.97
CA PHE A 131 -10.08 -10.02 3.44
C PHE A 131 -10.00 -8.84 2.46
N THR A 132 -10.80 -7.81 2.73
CA THR A 132 -10.87 -6.64 1.86
C THR A 132 -9.51 -5.93 1.79
N PRO A 133 -8.86 -5.89 0.61
CA PRO A 133 -7.61 -5.17 0.44
C PRO A 133 -7.83 -3.66 0.32
N ASP A 134 -6.79 -2.89 0.58
CA ASP A 134 -6.72 -1.49 0.19
C ASP A 134 -6.33 -1.38 -1.28
N ILE A 135 -7.19 -0.76 -2.07
CA ILE A 135 -6.97 -0.47 -3.49
C ILE A 135 -6.72 1.03 -3.63
N ASN A 136 -5.49 1.40 -3.95
CA ASN A 136 -5.08 2.80 -4.05
C ASN A 136 -4.57 3.13 -5.44
N VAL A 137 -4.83 4.36 -5.90
CA VAL A 137 -4.28 4.88 -7.16
C VAL A 137 -2.80 5.19 -6.94
N TRP A 138 -1.94 4.65 -7.82
CA TRP A 138 -0.51 4.98 -7.80
C TRP A 138 -0.16 6.05 -8.81
N SER A 139 -0.58 5.84 -10.07
CA SER A 139 -0.39 6.79 -11.15
C SER A 139 -1.64 6.92 -12.02
N PHE A 140 -1.90 8.12 -12.56
CA PHE A 140 -3.08 8.43 -13.35
C PHE A 140 -2.88 9.68 -14.20
N TYR A 141 -3.78 9.92 -15.15
CA TYR A 141 -3.96 11.20 -15.81
C TYR A 141 -5.42 11.65 -15.73
N ILE A 142 -5.69 12.90 -16.09
CA ILE A 142 -7.03 13.47 -16.14
C ILE A 142 -7.41 13.63 -17.61
N ASP A 143 -8.56 13.05 -18.00
CA ASP A 143 -9.10 13.14 -19.37
C ASP A 143 -9.77 14.49 -19.66
N ASP A 144 -10.25 14.68 -20.90
CA ASP A 144 -10.91 15.92 -21.32
C ASP A 144 -12.26 16.18 -20.61
N ASN A 145 -12.85 15.14 -20.05
CA ASN A 145 -14.08 15.21 -19.26
C ASN A 145 -13.81 15.40 -17.76
N ASN A 146 -12.56 15.69 -17.40
CA ASN A 146 -12.11 15.84 -16.01
C ASN A 146 -12.24 14.56 -15.16
N ASN A 147 -12.24 13.38 -15.80
CA ASN A 147 -12.24 12.10 -15.09
C ASN A 147 -10.81 11.64 -14.81
N ILE A 148 -10.64 10.98 -13.67
CA ILE A 148 -9.39 10.31 -13.34
C ILE A 148 -9.32 8.99 -14.08
N VAL A 149 -8.29 8.83 -14.92
CA VAL A 149 -8.00 7.61 -15.65
C VAL A 149 -6.75 6.98 -15.04
N PRO A 150 -6.89 5.88 -14.30
CA PRO A 150 -5.75 5.24 -13.66
C PRO A 150 -4.85 4.59 -14.70
N ILE A 151 -3.55 4.71 -14.47
CA ILE A 151 -2.52 3.97 -15.21
C ILE A 151 -2.11 2.77 -14.37
N GLU A 152 -1.96 2.98 -13.05
CA GLU A 152 -1.61 1.95 -12.09
C GLU A 152 -2.44 2.07 -10.81
N LEU A 153 -2.92 0.93 -10.32
CA LEU A 153 -3.46 0.78 -8.97
C LEU A 153 -2.54 -0.13 -8.16
N THR A 154 -2.50 0.08 -6.85
CA THR A 154 -1.82 -0.83 -5.92
C THR A 154 -2.86 -1.54 -5.06
N VAL A 155 -2.66 -2.84 -4.86
CA VAL A 155 -3.48 -3.69 -3.98
C VAL A 155 -2.60 -4.16 -2.84
N THR A 156 -2.98 -3.80 -1.62
CA THR A 156 -2.28 -4.17 -0.40
C THR A 156 -3.24 -4.72 0.64
N TYR A 157 -2.77 -5.64 1.46
CA TYR A 157 -3.55 -6.23 2.54
C TYR A 157 -2.98 -5.78 3.87
N ASN A 158 -3.82 -5.13 4.69
CA ASN A 158 -3.42 -4.65 6.00
C ASN A 158 -4.04 -5.50 7.10
N TYR A 159 -3.25 -5.86 8.10
CA TYR A 159 -3.72 -6.56 9.28
C TYR A 159 -3.10 -5.99 10.56
N LYS A 160 -3.84 -6.10 11.66
CA LYS A 160 -3.38 -5.62 12.96
C LYS A 160 -2.69 -6.75 13.72
N VAL A 161 -1.47 -6.49 14.17
CA VAL A 161 -0.74 -7.36 15.08
C VAL A 161 -0.71 -6.71 16.45
N LYS A 162 -1.11 -7.44 17.47
CA LYS A 162 -1.02 -7.00 18.87
C LYS A 162 0.26 -7.55 19.49
N LYS A 163 1.17 -6.65 19.82
CA LYS A 163 2.38 -7.00 20.58
C LYS A 163 2.11 -6.81 22.07
N TYR A 164 2.53 -7.76 22.88
CA TYR A 164 2.44 -7.70 24.34
C TYR A 164 3.81 -7.32 24.91
N GLY A 165 3.84 -6.44 25.90
CA GLY A 165 5.02 -5.90 26.53
C GLY A 165 4.68 -4.61 27.27
N LEU A 166 5.65 -3.99 27.90
CA LEU A 166 5.50 -2.66 28.49
C LEU A 166 5.82 -1.59 27.45
N PHE A 167 4.82 -0.81 27.05
CA PHE A 167 4.93 0.25 26.06
C PHE A 167 4.48 1.58 26.66
N GLY A 168 5.09 2.66 26.24
CA GLY A 168 4.78 4.01 26.71
C GLY A 168 5.96 4.68 27.39
N ASP A 169 5.69 5.87 27.90
CA ASP A 169 6.64 6.71 28.65
C ASP A 169 5.92 7.41 29.79
N GLU A 170 6.66 8.12 30.63
CA GLU A 170 6.13 8.83 31.80
C GLU A 170 5.11 9.92 31.43
N GLY A 171 5.20 10.50 30.22
CA GLY A 171 4.30 11.57 29.75
C GLY A 171 2.99 11.06 29.17
N ARG A 172 2.96 9.83 28.62
CA ARG A 172 1.80 9.23 27.94
C ARG A 172 1.16 8.08 28.69
N GLY A 173 1.80 7.65 29.80
CA GLY A 173 1.41 6.47 30.54
C GLY A 173 1.90 5.17 29.89
N PHE A 174 1.70 4.07 30.62
CA PHE A 174 2.15 2.74 30.20
C PHE A 174 0.98 1.86 29.76
N SER A 175 1.22 1.03 28.73
CA SER A 175 0.29 0.02 28.23
C SER A 175 0.98 -1.33 28.15
N LEU A 176 0.27 -2.41 28.51
CA LEU A 176 0.76 -3.79 28.42
C LEU A 176 0.68 -4.39 27.01
N SER A 177 0.13 -3.63 26.07
CA SER A 177 0.06 -4.07 24.69
C SER A 177 0.06 -2.88 23.71
N LYS A 178 0.59 -3.10 22.51
CA LYS A 178 0.59 -2.14 21.41
C LYS A 178 0.06 -2.81 20.14
N GLY A 179 -0.88 -2.14 19.45
CA GLY A 179 -1.32 -2.54 18.12
C GLY A 179 -0.41 -1.96 17.05
N GLU A 180 0.05 -2.78 16.12
CA GLU A 180 0.77 -2.35 14.93
C GLU A 180 0.03 -2.80 13.68
N ILE A 181 0.05 -1.98 12.63
CA ILE A 181 -0.51 -2.35 11.32
C ILE A 181 0.63 -2.89 10.47
N HIS A 182 0.47 -4.11 9.99
CA HIS A 182 1.37 -4.73 9.05
C HIS A 182 0.72 -4.72 7.66
N THR A 183 1.52 -4.39 6.62
CA THR A 183 1.08 -4.35 5.24
C THR A 183 1.75 -5.47 4.44
N ALA A 184 0.96 -6.39 3.91
CA ALA A 184 1.41 -7.42 2.98
C ALA A 184 1.14 -6.95 1.53
N ARG A 185 2.20 -6.89 0.72
CA ARG A 185 2.17 -6.29 -0.63
C ARG A 185 2.29 -7.29 -1.77
N GLY A 186 2.50 -8.55 -1.55
CA GLY A 186 2.59 -9.61 -2.56
C GLY A 186 3.68 -9.46 -3.64
N GLY A 187 4.07 -8.26 -4.01
CA GLY A 187 5.13 -7.97 -4.99
C GLY A 187 4.81 -8.33 -6.45
N ASN A 188 3.55 -8.63 -6.77
CA ASN A 188 3.15 -9.01 -8.13
C ASN A 188 2.92 -7.79 -9.02
N LYS A 189 3.05 -8.02 -10.35
CA LYS A 189 2.60 -7.09 -11.39
C LYS A 189 1.56 -7.78 -12.26
N PHE A 190 0.44 -7.11 -12.48
CA PHE A 190 -0.65 -7.56 -13.33
C PHE A 190 -0.89 -6.52 -14.43
N ILE A 191 -1.04 -6.96 -15.67
CA ILE A 191 -1.29 -6.08 -16.82
C ILE A 191 -2.67 -6.38 -17.37
N LEU A 192 -3.45 -5.35 -17.65
CA LEU A 192 -4.77 -5.45 -18.24
C LEU A 192 -4.64 -5.72 -19.77
N ASN A 193 -4.94 -6.93 -20.18
CA ASN A 193 -5.00 -7.37 -21.58
C ASN A 193 -6.43 -7.84 -21.90
N ASN A 194 -7.04 -7.35 -22.98
CA ASN A 194 -8.38 -7.76 -23.41
C ASN A 194 -9.41 -7.79 -22.27
N ASN A 195 -9.43 -6.74 -21.45
CA ASN A 195 -10.30 -6.59 -20.27
C ASN A 195 -10.07 -7.62 -19.14
N LYS A 196 -8.97 -8.37 -19.14
CA LYS A 196 -8.59 -9.25 -18.03
C LYS A 196 -7.16 -8.94 -17.57
N PHE A 197 -6.94 -9.03 -16.26
CA PHE A 197 -5.60 -8.92 -15.72
C PHE A 197 -4.84 -10.23 -15.91
N GLU A 198 -3.58 -10.11 -16.33
CA GLU A 198 -2.64 -11.22 -16.46
C GLU A 198 -1.42 -10.94 -15.60
N LYS A 199 -1.01 -11.93 -14.82
CA LYS A 199 0.18 -11.82 -13.98
C LYS A 199 1.44 -11.88 -14.84
N VAL A 200 2.30 -10.89 -14.71
CA VAL A 200 3.62 -10.88 -15.36
C VAL A 200 4.57 -11.77 -14.54
N LYS A 201 5.30 -12.63 -15.23
CA LYS A 201 6.32 -13.51 -14.62
C LYS A 201 7.61 -12.75 -14.32
#